data_f1180a817a0ebed99784dc9173dd749f
#
_entry.id   f1180a817a0ebed99784dc9173dd749f
#
_cell.length_a   1.000
_cell.length_b   1.000
_cell.length_c   1.000
_cell.angle_alpha   90.00
_cell.angle_beta   90.00
_cell.angle_gamma   90.00
#
_symmetry.space_group_name_H-M   'P 1'
#
loop_
_entity.id
_entity.type
_entity.pdbx_description
1 polymer ?
#
loop_
_entity_poly.entity_id
_entity_poly.type
_entity_poly.pdbx_seq_one_letter_code
_entity_poly.pdbx_strand_id
1 'polypeptide(L)'
;MLKKIRIQRVSIFDIVATLVLAVVLVAFAVQGTGELAQMQTATDDYIQCETLARQLQSGSDYLIEQVRMYTATGQREYMDNYFEELNTTRRRENALEYFAEHYGDNDAFTLLKSAMTTSQNLSYTDRYAMRLVAQATLADESSWPTEIRSVSLHDSDITMTDSEKMRK
;
A
#
# COMPACT_ATOMS: atom_id res chain seq x y z
N MET A 1 62.29 44.35 -27.45
CA MET A 1 62.18 42.92 -27.13
C MET A 1 61.34 42.65 -25.86
N LEU A 2 61.45 43.39 -24.81
CA LEU A 2 60.72 43.18 -23.51
C LEU A 2 59.19 43.23 -23.58
N LYS A 3 58.58 44.03 -24.47
CA LYS A 3 57.14 44.15 -24.62
C LYS A 3 56.46 42.90 -25.22
N LYS A 4 57.16 42.23 -26.13
CA LYS A 4 56.68 41.00 -26.80
C LYS A 4 56.62 39.78 -25.84
N ILE A 5 57.59 39.70 -24.95
CA ILE A 5 57.69 38.63 -23.94
C ILE A 5 56.58 38.79 -22.87
N ARG A 6 56.20 40.01 -22.53
CA ARG A 6 55.14 40.30 -21.56
C ARG A 6 53.75 39.90 -22.10
N ILE A 7 53.50 40.22 -23.35
CA ILE A 7 52.21 39.88 -24.02
C ILE A 7 52.09 38.36 -24.14
N GLN A 8 53.15 37.66 -24.48
CA GLN A 8 53.15 36.21 -24.61
C GLN A 8 52.90 35.48 -23.28
N ARG A 9 53.42 35.97 -22.16
CA ARG A 9 53.19 35.42 -20.81
C ARG A 9 51.77 35.65 -20.32
N VAL A 10 51.17 36.82 -20.63
CA VAL A 10 49.76 37.13 -20.30
C VAL A 10 48.84 36.24 -21.09
N SER A 11 49.08 36.02 -22.37
CA SER A 11 48.27 35.14 -23.20
C SER A 11 48.32 33.68 -22.76
N ILE A 12 49.48 33.17 -22.34
CA ILE A 12 49.62 31.80 -21.81
C ILE A 12 48.86 31.66 -20.46
N PHE A 13 48.94 32.68 -19.62
CA PHE A 13 48.23 32.69 -18.32
C PHE A 13 46.73 32.67 -18.54
N ASP A 14 46.18 33.45 -19.47
CA ASP A 14 44.75 33.45 -19.81
C ASP A 14 44.29 32.10 -20.35
N ILE A 15 45.06 31.45 -21.21
CA ILE A 15 44.75 30.12 -21.74
C ILE A 15 44.73 29.09 -20.61
N VAL A 16 45.69 29.08 -19.71
CA VAL A 16 45.75 28.16 -18.57
C VAL A 16 44.62 28.42 -17.59
N ALA A 17 44.30 29.68 -17.29
CA ALA A 17 43.20 30.03 -16.39
C ALA A 17 41.85 29.60 -16.98
N THR A 18 41.65 29.78 -18.29
CA THR A 18 40.41 29.33 -18.95
C THR A 18 40.29 27.81 -18.96
N LEU A 19 41.38 27.10 -19.15
CA LEU A 19 41.41 25.63 -19.14
C LEU A 19 41.13 25.08 -17.74
N VAL A 20 41.71 25.68 -16.70
CA VAL A 20 41.42 25.32 -15.31
C VAL A 20 39.95 25.57 -14.97
N LEU A 21 39.38 26.73 -15.39
CA LEU A 21 38.01 27.06 -15.16
C LEU A 21 37.08 26.06 -15.87
N ALA A 22 37.38 25.67 -17.11
CA ALA A 22 36.63 24.66 -17.83
C ALA A 22 36.62 23.29 -17.13
N VAL A 23 37.76 22.84 -16.61
CA VAL A 23 37.87 21.60 -15.86
C VAL A 23 37.05 21.66 -14.57
N VAL A 24 37.11 22.78 -13.85
CA VAL A 24 36.29 22.98 -12.63
C VAL A 24 34.81 22.95 -12.95
N LEU A 25 34.37 23.62 -14.01
CA LEU A 25 32.96 23.60 -14.42
C LEU A 25 32.47 22.19 -14.80
N VAL A 26 33.30 21.43 -15.51
CA VAL A 26 32.96 20.04 -15.85
C VAL A 26 32.88 19.18 -14.59
N ALA A 27 33.79 19.35 -13.65
CA ALA A 27 33.76 18.63 -12.37
C ALA A 27 32.49 18.93 -11.57
N PHE A 28 32.07 20.19 -11.48
CA PHE A 28 30.80 20.58 -10.85
C PHE A 28 29.58 20.02 -11.58
N ALA A 29 29.60 20.02 -12.90
CA ALA A 29 28.49 19.46 -13.70
C ALA A 29 28.33 17.95 -13.44
N VAL A 30 29.43 17.20 -13.37
CA VAL A 30 29.40 15.75 -13.10
C VAL A 30 28.93 15.46 -11.68
N GLN A 31 29.35 16.23 -10.68
CA GLN A 31 28.87 16.08 -9.31
C GLN A 31 27.38 16.38 -9.19
N GLY A 32 26.90 17.46 -9.82
CA GLY A 32 25.48 17.83 -9.78
C GLY A 32 24.53 16.79 -10.41
N THR A 33 24.97 16.03 -11.39
CA THR A 33 24.15 14.94 -11.98
C THR A 33 23.95 13.77 -11.01
N GLY A 34 24.91 13.47 -10.15
CA GLY A 34 24.80 12.42 -9.14
C GLY A 34 23.77 12.75 -8.05
N GLU A 35 23.74 13.99 -7.58
CA GLU A 35 22.78 14.44 -6.56
C GLU A 35 21.34 14.47 -7.12
N LEU A 36 21.15 14.88 -8.36
CA LEU A 36 19.85 14.86 -9.03
C LEU A 36 19.32 13.43 -9.18
N ALA A 37 20.16 12.46 -9.52
CA ALA A 37 19.76 11.07 -9.61
C ALA A 37 19.32 10.50 -8.26
N GLN A 38 20.03 10.83 -7.17
CA GLN A 38 19.63 10.43 -5.81
C GLN A 38 18.29 11.06 -5.39
N MET A 39 18.07 12.33 -5.71
CA MET A 39 16.77 12.99 -5.45
C MET A 39 15.63 12.34 -6.23
N GLN A 40 15.86 11.97 -7.49
CA GLN A 40 14.86 11.26 -8.29
C GLN A 40 14.51 9.91 -7.68
N THR A 41 15.51 9.10 -7.34
CA THR A 41 15.28 7.79 -6.70
C THR A 41 14.51 7.94 -5.39
N ALA A 42 14.90 8.88 -4.51
CA ALA A 42 14.20 9.12 -3.25
C ALA A 42 12.76 9.61 -3.47
N THR A 43 12.51 10.38 -4.54
CA THR A 43 11.16 10.84 -4.88
C THR A 43 10.30 9.68 -5.40
N ASP A 44 10.86 8.83 -6.25
CA ASP A 44 10.18 7.67 -6.80
C ASP A 44 9.83 6.67 -5.68
N ASP A 45 10.76 6.41 -4.77
CA ASP A 45 10.53 5.57 -3.59
C ASP A 45 9.41 6.14 -2.69
N TYR A 46 9.41 7.46 -2.48
CA TYR A 46 8.35 8.12 -1.71
C TYR A 46 6.97 7.96 -2.37
N ILE A 47 6.87 8.22 -3.68
CA ILE A 47 5.62 8.08 -4.45
C ILE A 47 5.13 6.62 -4.41
N GLN A 48 6.04 5.67 -4.52
CA GLN A 48 5.74 4.24 -4.43
C GLN A 48 5.18 3.89 -3.05
N CYS A 49 5.84 4.31 -1.98
CA CYS A 49 5.38 4.09 -0.61
C CYS A 49 4.00 4.72 -0.37
N GLU A 50 3.77 5.94 -0.83
CA GLU A 50 2.47 6.61 -0.72
C GLU A 50 1.37 5.84 -1.47
N THR A 51 1.67 5.38 -2.68
CA THR A 51 0.73 4.61 -3.51
C THR A 51 0.33 3.30 -2.82
N LEU A 52 1.31 2.57 -2.27
CA LEU A 52 1.08 1.31 -1.56
C LEU A 52 0.33 1.52 -0.24
N ALA A 53 0.64 2.59 0.50
CA ALA A 53 -0.11 2.96 1.70
C ALA A 53 -1.58 3.26 1.38
N ARG A 54 -1.85 3.97 0.28
CA ARG A 54 -3.21 4.20 -0.22
C ARG A 54 -3.90 2.92 -0.66
N GLN A 55 -3.21 1.98 -1.30
CA GLN A 55 -3.75 0.66 -1.66
C GLN A 55 -4.14 -0.13 -0.42
N LEU A 56 -3.30 -0.16 0.60
CA LEU A 56 -3.56 -0.82 1.87
C LEU A 56 -4.81 -0.24 2.56
N GLN A 57 -4.88 1.10 2.63
CA GLN A 57 -6.04 1.80 3.19
C GLN A 57 -7.31 1.52 2.37
N SER A 58 -7.26 1.73 1.05
CA SER A 58 -8.43 1.54 0.18
C SER A 58 -8.93 0.10 0.17
N GLY A 59 -8.04 -0.89 0.25
CA GLY A 59 -8.40 -2.29 0.40
C GLY A 59 -9.11 -2.57 1.72
N SER A 60 -8.66 -1.94 2.81
CA SER A 60 -9.31 -2.06 4.13
C SER A 60 -10.68 -1.41 4.14
N ASP A 61 -10.80 -0.19 3.63
CA ASP A 61 -12.07 0.54 3.54
C ASP A 61 -13.08 -0.19 2.65
N TYR A 62 -12.61 -0.77 1.55
CA TYR A 62 -13.44 -1.56 0.65
C TYR A 62 -14.02 -2.80 1.36
N LEU A 63 -13.22 -3.57 2.09
CA LEU A 63 -13.71 -4.74 2.83
C LEU A 63 -14.76 -4.36 3.88
N ILE A 64 -14.52 -3.30 4.65
CA ILE A 64 -15.48 -2.79 5.64
C ILE A 64 -16.80 -2.39 4.95
N GLU A 65 -16.70 -1.72 3.81
CA GLU A 65 -17.89 -1.30 3.07
C GLU A 65 -18.68 -2.50 2.55
N GLN A 66 -18.03 -3.54 1.98
CA GLN A 66 -18.72 -4.73 1.52
C GLN A 66 -19.45 -5.45 2.67
N VAL A 67 -18.81 -5.57 3.84
CA VAL A 67 -19.47 -6.15 5.04
C VAL A 67 -20.68 -5.33 5.44
N ARG A 68 -20.55 -3.99 5.54
CA ARG A 68 -21.67 -3.11 5.90
C ARG A 68 -22.83 -3.20 4.91
N MET A 69 -22.53 -3.17 3.62
CA MET A 69 -23.56 -3.25 2.58
C MET A 69 -24.24 -4.61 2.59
N TYR A 70 -23.49 -5.70 2.77
CA TYR A 70 -24.07 -7.03 2.90
C TYR A 70 -24.95 -7.15 4.14
N THR A 71 -24.48 -6.72 5.30
CA THR A 71 -25.26 -6.81 6.54
C THR A 71 -26.49 -5.92 6.56
N ALA A 72 -26.47 -4.80 5.84
CA ALA A 72 -27.62 -3.91 5.72
C ALA A 72 -28.67 -4.37 4.70
N THR A 73 -28.23 -5.03 3.60
CA THR A 73 -29.11 -5.32 2.45
C THR A 73 -29.40 -6.81 2.23
N GLY A 74 -28.52 -7.70 2.73
CA GLY A 74 -28.56 -9.13 2.43
C GLY A 74 -28.21 -9.47 0.97
N GLN A 75 -27.77 -8.50 0.15
CA GLN A 75 -27.47 -8.73 -1.25
C GLN A 75 -26.15 -9.48 -1.40
N ARG A 76 -26.20 -10.64 -2.05
CA ARG A 76 -25.08 -11.56 -2.21
C ARG A 76 -23.86 -10.94 -2.87
N GLU A 77 -24.05 -10.01 -3.78
CA GLU A 77 -22.99 -9.33 -4.51
C GLU A 77 -21.92 -8.75 -3.57
N TYR A 78 -22.34 -8.13 -2.46
CA TYR A 78 -21.40 -7.56 -1.49
C TYR A 78 -20.57 -8.62 -0.76
N MET A 79 -21.14 -9.78 -0.48
CA MET A 79 -20.39 -10.90 0.10
C MET A 79 -19.39 -11.47 -0.92
N ASP A 80 -19.78 -11.64 -2.17
CA ASP A 80 -18.91 -12.13 -3.24
C ASP A 80 -17.75 -11.14 -3.49
N ASN A 81 -18.01 -9.83 -3.52
CA ASN A 81 -16.99 -8.77 -3.63
C ASN A 81 -16.01 -8.78 -2.45
N TYR A 82 -16.48 -9.02 -1.23
CA TYR A 82 -15.63 -9.15 -0.05
C TYR A 82 -14.62 -10.29 -0.21
N PHE A 83 -15.08 -11.46 -0.65
CA PHE A 83 -14.20 -12.61 -0.84
C PHE A 83 -13.32 -12.48 -2.08
N GLU A 84 -13.74 -11.80 -3.12
CA GLU A 84 -12.91 -11.47 -4.27
C GLU A 84 -11.73 -10.57 -3.86
N GLU A 85 -11.97 -9.56 -3.03
CA GLU A 85 -10.88 -8.72 -2.48
C GLU A 85 -9.92 -9.53 -1.63
N LEU A 86 -10.41 -10.40 -0.75
CA LEU A 86 -9.57 -11.21 0.13
C LEU A 86 -8.73 -12.25 -0.60
N ASN A 87 -9.29 -12.92 -1.61
CA ASN A 87 -8.70 -14.10 -2.19
C ASN A 87 -8.02 -13.84 -3.54
N THR A 88 -8.48 -12.82 -4.30
CA THR A 88 -8.04 -12.55 -5.67
C THR A 88 -7.30 -11.22 -5.79
N THR A 89 -7.93 -10.12 -5.44
CA THR A 89 -7.37 -8.78 -5.62
C THR A 89 -6.26 -8.50 -4.61
N ARG A 90 -6.47 -8.82 -3.33
CA ARG A 90 -5.48 -8.82 -2.25
C ARG A 90 -4.69 -7.53 -2.13
N ARG A 91 -5.34 -6.36 -2.31
CA ARG A 91 -4.64 -5.04 -2.31
C ARG A 91 -3.80 -4.82 -1.07
N ARG A 92 -4.33 -5.16 0.11
CA ARG A 92 -3.63 -4.98 1.40
C ARG A 92 -2.44 -5.91 1.53
N GLU A 93 -2.63 -7.17 1.20
CA GLU A 93 -1.61 -8.21 1.30
C GLU A 93 -0.46 -7.93 0.31
N ASN A 94 -0.78 -7.55 -0.92
CA ASN A 94 0.22 -7.20 -1.95
C ASN A 94 1.04 -5.97 -1.52
N ALA A 95 0.40 -4.94 -0.96
CA ALA A 95 1.11 -3.78 -0.44
C ALA A 95 2.02 -4.16 0.75
N LEU A 96 1.53 -5.02 1.66
CA LEU A 96 2.30 -5.47 2.81
C LEU A 96 3.50 -6.35 2.39
N GLU A 97 3.34 -7.21 1.38
CA GLU A 97 4.42 -8.03 0.82
C GLU A 97 5.54 -7.13 0.26
N TYR A 98 5.18 -6.08 -0.49
CA TYR A 98 6.17 -5.12 -0.98
C TYR A 98 6.91 -4.41 0.15
N PHE A 99 6.20 -3.94 1.18
CA PHE A 99 6.83 -3.31 2.34
C PHE A 99 7.73 -4.29 3.11
N ALA A 100 7.36 -5.56 3.19
CA ALA A 100 8.18 -6.58 3.82
C ALA A 100 9.52 -6.79 3.08
N GLU A 101 9.47 -6.80 1.75
CA GLU A 101 10.65 -6.98 0.92
C GLU A 101 11.64 -5.81 0.97
N HIS A 102 11.11 -4.57 0.99
CA HIS A 102 11.95 -3.36 0.86
C HIS A 102 12.25 -2.69 2.20
N TYR A 103 11.40 -2.88 3.22
CA TYR A 103 11.47 -2.17 4.51
C TYR A 103 11.28 -3.10 5.72
N GLY A 104 11.52 -4.41 5.55
CA GLY A 104 11.24 -5.44 6.56
C GLY A 104 11.95 -5.24 7.90
N ASP A 105 13.12 -4.60 7.90
CA ASP A 105 13.93 -4.33 9.10
C ASP A 105 13.55 -2.99 9.79
N ASN A 106 12.52 -2.29 9.32
CA ASN A 106 12.12 -0.99 9.86
C ASN A 106 11.04 -1.17 10.96
N ASP A 107 11.18 -0.40 12.06
CA ASP A 107 10.21 -0.37 13.15
C ASP A 107 8.79 0.00 12.68
N ALA A 108 8.69 0.93 11.72
CA ALA A 108 7.40 1.30 11.12
C ALA A 108 6.73 0.12 10.41
N PHE A 109 7.49 -0.74 9.73
CA PHE A 109 6.96 -1.95 9.13
C PHE A 109 6.46 -2.94 10.20
N THR A 110 7.17 -3.08 11.30
CA THR A 110 6.74 -3.93 12.43
C THR A 110 5.39 -3.47 12.99
N LEU A 111 5.18 -2.17 13.15
CA LEU A 111 3.91 -1.60 13.56
C LEU A 111 2.79 -1.84 12.52
N LEU A 112 3.10 -1.65 11.25
CA LEU A 112 2.16 -1.91 10.15
C LEU A 112 1.71 -3.37 10.12
N LYS A 113 2.64 -4.31 10.26
CA LYS A 113 2.37 -5.75 10.35
C LYS A 113 1.49 -6.10 11.54
N SER A 114 1.75 -5.49 12.70
CA SER A 114 0.92 -5.67 13.91
C SER A 114 -0.50 -5.14 13.70
N ALA A 115 -0.65 -3.96 13.10
CA ALA A 115 -1.95 -3.38 12.75
C ALA A 115 -2.72 -4.28 11.77
N MET A 116 -2.05 -4.82 10.75
CA MET A 116 -2.63 -5.76 9.80
C MET A 116 -3.10 -7.04 10.47
N THR A 117 -2.30 -7.62 11.38
CA THR A 117 -2.68 -8.81 12.15
C THR A 117 -3.93 -8.54 13.00
N THR A 118 -4.00 -7.39 13.65
CA THR A 118 -5.18 -6.98 14.41
C THR A 118 -6.42 -6.85 13.52
N SER A 119 -6.29 -6.24 12.35
CA SER A 119 -7.36 -6.14 11.35
C SER A 119 -7.83 -7.51 10.86
N GLN A 120 -6.91 -8.45 10.64
CA GLN A 120 -7.25 -9.82 10.25
C GLN A 120 -8.01 -10.56 11.36
N ASN A 121 -7.67 -10.33 12.62
CA ASN A 121 -8.42 -10.90 13.74
C ASN A 121 -9.85 -10.37 13.82
N LEU A 122 -10.09 -9.11 13.48
CA LEU A 122 -11.43 -8.53 13.39
C LEU A 122 -12.28 -9.15 12.25
N SER A 123 -11.64 -9.69 11.22
CA SER A 123 -12.35 -10.33 10.09
C SER A 123 -13.19 -11.56 10.53
N TYR A 124 -12.90 -12.12 11.69
CA TYR A 124 -13.79 -13.14 12.25
C TYR A 124 -15.17 -12.56 12.61
N THR A 125 -15.20 -11.39 13.22
CA THR A 125 -16.46 -10.69 13.55
C THR A 125 -17.24 -10.34 12.27
N ASP A 126 -16.56 -9.92 11.22
CA ASP A 126 -17.15 -9.63 9.92
C ASP A 126 -17.83 -10.87 9.34
N ARG A 127 -17.12 -12.00 9.31
CA ARG A 127 -17.66 -13.28 8.83
C ARG A 127 -18.80 -13.80 9.72
N TYR A 128 -18.72 -13.54 11.02
CA TYR A 128 -19.81 -13.89 11.95
C TYR A 128 -21.09 -13.11 11.62
N ALA A 129 -21.00 -11.79 11.44
CA ALA A 129 -22.11 -10.95 11.05
C ALA A 129 -22.70 -11.38 9.69
N MET A 130 -21.82 -11.64 8.71
CA MET A 130 -22.23 -12.14 7.40
C MET A 130 -22.93 -13.50 7.50
N ARG A 131 -22.48 -14.40 8.38
CA ARG A 131 -23.12 -15.70 8.62
C ARG A 131 -24.54 -15.55 9.16
N LEU A 132 -24.77 -14.61 10.11
CA LEU A 132 -26.11 -14.34 10.63
C LEU A 132 -27.06 -13.86 9.54
N VAL A 133 -26.62 -12.92 8.71
CA VAL A 133 -27.41 -12.39 7.61
C VAL A 133 -27.66 -13.47 6.54
N ALA A 134 -26.66 -14.27 6.22
CA ALA A 134 -26.79 -15.38 5.28
C ALA A 134 -27.88 -16.36 5.74
N GLN A 135 -27.92 -16.72 7.02
CA GLN A 135 -28.97 -17.56 7.57
C GLN A 135 -30.36 -16.94 7.46
N ALA A 136 -30.46 -15.61 7.60
CA ALA A 136 -31.74 -14.91 7.53
C ALA A 136 -32.25 -14.68 6.08
N THR A 137 -31.35 -14.63 5.11
CA THR A 137 -31.67 -14.17 3.75
C THR A 137 -31.52 -15.24 2.66
N LEU A 138 -30.63 -16.22 2.85
CA LEU A 138 -30.29 -17.23 1.85
C LEU A 138 -30.85 -18.60 2.26
N ALA A 139 -31.79 -19.10 1.44
CA ALA A 139 -32.46 -20.37 1.71
C ALA A 139 -31.54 -21.61 1.59
N ASP A 140 -30.50 -21.53 0.76
CA ASP A 140 -29.61 -22.67 0.46
C ASP A 140 -28.19 -22.46 0.99
N GLU A 141 -27.87 -23.14 2.08
CA GLU A 141 -26.54 -23.09 2.72
C GLU A 141 -25.41 -23.62 1.80
N SER A 142 -25.72 -24.51 0.86
CA SER A 142 -24.72 -25.03 -0.10
C SER A 142 -24.18 -23.96 -1.03
N SER A 143 -24.94 -22.88 -1.23
CA SER A 143 -24.54 -21.73 -2.05
C SER A 143 -23.58 -20.76 -1.35
N TRP A 144 -23.34 -20.90 -0.03
CA TRP A 144 -22.52 -19.98 0.71
C TRP A 144 -21.02 -20.28 0.55
N PRO A 145 -20.15 -19.25 0.59
CA PRO A 145 -18.70 -19.47 0.65
C PRO A 145 -18.32 -20.37 1.83
N THR A 146 -17.27 -21.18 1.61
CA THR A 146 -16.78 -22.12 2.64
C THR A 146 -16.40 -21.41 3.93
N GLU A 147 -15.83 -20.21 3.81
CA GLU A 147 -15.40 -19.35 4.90
C GLU A 147 -16.58 -18.89 5.78
N ILE A 148 -17.75 -18.68 5.18
CA ILE A 148 -18.98 -18.35 5.90
C ILE A 148 -19.58 -19.60 6.55
N ARG A 149 -19.61 -20.72 5.83
CA ARG A 149 -20.12 -22.00 6.38
C ARG A 149 -19.35 -22.50 7.59
N SER A 150 -18.04 -22.25 7.62
CA SER A 150 -17.15 -22.68 8.70
C SER A 150 -17.26 -21.85 9.98
N VAL A 151 -17.95 -20.72 9.95
CA VAL A 151 -18.15 -19.88 11.14
C VAL A 151 -19.15 -20.54 12.09
N SER A 152 -18.74 -20.80 13.34
CA SER A 152 -19.64 -21.30 14.37
C SER A 152 -20.42 -20.14 15.00
N LEU A 153 -21.73 -20.25 15.01
CA LEU A 153 -22.60 -19.30 15.73
C LEU A 153 -22.78 -19.69 17.17
N HIS A 154 -23.03 -18.71 18.04
CA HIS A 154 -23.43 -18.96 19.42
C HIS A 154 -24.85 -19.58 19.48
N ASP A 155 -25.10 -20.45 20.44
CA ASP A 155 -26.40 -21.13 20.58
C ASP A 155 -27.57 -20.18 20.72
N SER A 156 -27.36 -19.03 21.38
CA SER A 156 -28.36 -17.95 21.47
C SER A 156 -28.73 -17.36 20.11
N ASP A 157 -27.80 -17.31 19.17
CA ASP A 157 -27.98 -16.69 17.87
C ASP A 157 -28.61 -17.67 16.87
N ILE A 158 -28.38 -18.97 17.06
CA ILE A 158 -29.03 -20.03 16.27
C ILE A 158 -30.55 -20.01 16.47
N THR A 159 -30.99 -19.72 17.68
CA THR A 159 -32.42 -19.71 18.06
C THR A 159 -33.17 -18.41 17.74
N MET A 160 -32.44 -17.36 17.31
CA MET A 160 -33.05 -16.09 16.93
C MET A 160 -33.92 -16.21 15.68
N THR A 161 -34.98 -15.40 15.62
CA THR A 161 -35.76 -15.20 14.39
C THR A 161 -34.93 -14.45 13.35
N ASP A 162 -35.28 -14.56 12.07
CA ASP A 162 -34.58 -13.89 10.96
C ASP A 162 -34.55 -12.37 11.16
N SER A 163 -35.62 -11.78 11.63
CA SER A 163 -35.70 -10.35 11.92
C SER A 163 -34.79 -9.91 13.08
N GLU A 164 -34.50 -10.78 14.05
CA GLU A 164 -33.57 -10.53 15.14
C GLU A 164 -32.12 -10.66 14.68
N LYS A 165 -31.81 -11.66 13.84
CA LYS A 165 -30.48 -11.81 13.22
C LYS A 165 -30.08 -10.61 12.38
N MET A 166 -31.02 -10.02 11.66
CA MET A 166 -30.77 -8.83 10.84
C MET A 166 -30.58 -7.54 11.66
N ARG A 167 -30.94 -7.52 12.94
CA ARG A 167 -30.76 -6.34 13.82
C ARG A 167 -29.54 -6.41 14.73
N LYS A 168 -28.92 -7.55 14.83
CA LYS A 168 -27.71 -7.77 15.64
C LYS A 168 -26.44 -7.33 14.90
#